data_f08e46311dbe30d71cd230c49c7d7e59
#
_entry.id   f08e46311dbe30d71cd230c49c7d7e59
#
_cell.length_a   1.000
_cell.length_b   1.000
_cell.length_c   1.000
_cell.angle_alpha   90.00
_cell.angle_beta   90.00
_cell.angle_gamma   90.00
#
_symmetry.space_group_name_H-M   'P 1'
#
loop_
_entity.id
_entity.type
_entity.pdbx_description
1 polymer ?
#
loop_
_entity_poly.entity_id
_entity_poly.type
_entity_poly.pdbx_seq_one_letter_code
_entity_poly.pdbx_strand_id
1 'polypeptide(L)'
;MGETRAFLASIGLPPGDLHELPDSQLRFPDGAQYRIEIPSVEGPACLEAVLEESARLDVAVHRVSQGSGVFLQTDDELDSMARMAAEVLVEISLFARPNAAWDTSAMARSPAGGAMAPTSRGQEQVVQGIEDVKRAAAHGIRSVLIADLGLLSVFGAMRGAGELPNDMQAKISVMLPAANPAAARVLVELGASTLNLPTDLTLAQIAAIRAAVDVPLDLYVEAPDNIGGFVRLHEIPELIRIAAPVYVKFGLRNAPDVYPAGTHIEATTVALSRERVRRARLGLELLARSGYEPTMSELGAPGLAVPVLAAA
;
A
#
# COMPACT_ATOMS: atom_id res chain seq x y z
N MET A 1 10.92 27.22 -2.44
CA MET A 1 12.12 26.54 -1.88
C MET A 1 13.42 26.93 -2.58
N GLY A 2 13.46 27.13 -3.91
CA GLY A 2 14.69 27.49 -4.64
C GLY A 2 15.36 28.75 -4.15
N GLU A 3 14.62 29.84 -3.94
CA GLU A 3 15.15 31.10 -3.43
C GLU A 3 15.80 30.98 -2.05
N THR A 4 15.18 30.21 -1.14
CA THR A 4 15.74 29.96 0.20
C THR A 4 17.04 29.18 0.11
N ARG A 5 17.11 28.14 -0.73
CA ARG A 5 18.35 27.38 -0.98
C ARG A 5 19.46 28.25 -1.56
N ALA A 6 19.12 29.09 -2.53
CA ALA A 6 20.07 30.05 -3.12
C ALA A 6 20.58 31.05 -2.08
N PHE A 7 19.72 31.54 -1.20
CA PHE A 7 20.13 32.41 -0.10
C PHE A 7 21.09 31.71 0.88
N LEU A 8 20.78 30.47 1.30
CA LEU A 8 21.67 29.69 2.18
C LEU A 8 23.05 29.50 1.54
N ALA A 9 23.10 29.13 0.27
CA ALA A 9 24.37 29.03 -0.47
C ALA A 9 25.14 30.36 -0.51
N SER A 10 24.46 31.51 -0.67
CA SER A 10 25.07 32.82 -0.72
C SER A 10 25.75 33.25 0.59
N ILE A 11 25.31 32.68 1.72
CA ILE A 11 25.92 32.94 3.03
C ILE A 11 26.87 31.81 3.47
N GLY A 12 27.27 30.91 2.55
CA GLY A 12 28.27 29.85 2.79
C GLY A 12 27.72 28.61 3.49
N LEU A 13 26.39 28.44 3.56
CA LEU A 13 25.75 27.22 4.08
C LEU A 13 25.37 26.26 2.95
N PRO A 14 25.35 24.95 3.22
CA PRO A 14 24.75 24.00 2.28
C PRO A 14 23.30 24.38 1.96
N PRO A 15 22.86 24.30 0.68
CA PRO A 15 21.50 24.65 0.29
C PRO A 15 20.44 23.64 0.76
N GLY A 16 20.86 22.52 1.33
CA GLY A 16 20.02 21.45 1.87
C GLY A 16 20.89 20.30 2.37
N ASP A 17 20.24 19.20 2.75
CA ASP A 17 20.95 17.97 3.07
C ASP A 17 21.68 17.41 1.84
N LEU A 18 22.77 16.68 2.07
CA LEU A 18 23.55 16.09 1.00
C LEU A 18 22.96 14.73 0.62
N HIS A 19 22.15 14.73 -0.43
CA HIS A 19 21.50 13.53 -0.98
C HIS A 19 22.23 13.03 -2.22
N GLU A 20 23.41 12.45 -2.05
CA GLU A 20 24.18 11.84 -3.14
C GLU A 20 23.66 10.43 -3.48
N LEU A 21 22.34 10.23 -3.42
CA LEU A 21 21.69 8.97 -3.76
C LEU A 21 21.33 8.92 -5.25
N PRO A 22 21.50 7.75 -5.91
CA PRO A 22 21.20 7.62 -7.33
C PRO A 22 19.71 7.75 -7.61
N ASP A 23 19.39 8.36 -8.75
CA ASP A 23 18.03 8.39 -9.29
C ASP A 23 17.62 6.99 -9.76
N SER A 24 16.43 6.54 -9.38
CA SER A 24 15.87 5.32 -9.97
C SER A 24 15.56 5.54 -11.46
N GLN A 25 16.03 4.62 -12.30
CA GLN A 25 15.72 4.59 -13.72
C GLN A 25 14.48 3.75 -14.05
N LEU A 26 13.96 3.00 -13.08
CA LEU A 26 12.80 2.15 -13.26
C LEU A 26 11.51 2.97 -13.29
N ARG A 27 10.52 2.45 -14.01
CA ARG A 27 9.21 3.10 -14.20
C ARG A 27 8.10 2.04 -14.14
N PHE A 28 6.89 2.50 -13.90
CA PHE A 28 5.70 1.71 -14.21
C PHE A 28 5.60 1.42 -15.72
N PRO A 29 4.79 0.43 -16.16
CA PRO A 29 4.67 0.08 -17.57
C PRO A 29 4.22 1.22 -18.48
N ASP A 30 3.54 2.23 -17.95
CA ASP A 30 3.12 3.47 -18.64
C ASP A 30 4.21 4.57 -18.65
N GLY A 31 5.38 4.29 -18.11
CA GLY A 31 6.50 5.25 -18.02
C GLY A 31 6.46 6.16 -16.79
N ALA A 32 5.43 6.06 -15.96
CA ALA A 32 5.28 6.90 -14.77
C ALA A 32 6.24 6.51 -13.63
N GLN A 33 6.52 7.46 -12.77
CA GLN A 33 7.40 7.29 -11.62
C GLN A 33 6.63 6.94 -10.35
N TYR A 34 5.40 7.48 -10.19
CA TYR A 34 4.64 7.27 -8.97
C TYR A 34 3.14 7.11 -9.19
N ARG A 35 2.53 6.51 -8.20
CA ARG A 35 1.09 6.31 -8.02
C ARG A 35 0.70 6.68 -6.59
N ILE A 36 -0.58 6.98 -6.35
CA ILE A 36 -1.12 7.27 -5.01
C ILE A 36 -1.89 6.07 -4.49
N GLU A 37 -1.65 5.73 -3.23
CA GLU A 37 -2.41 4.72 -2.50
C GLU A 37 -3.05 5.30 -1.23
N ILE A 38 -4.33 4.99 -1.01
CA ILE A 38 -5.06 5.25 0.22
C ILE A 38 -5.26 3.93 0.98
N PRO A 39 -4.61 3.74 2.14
CA PRO A 39 -4.77 2.54 2.96
C PRO A 39 -6.00 2.63 3.87
N SER A 40 -6.35 1.49 4.50
CA SER A 40 -7.43 1.39 5.50
C SER A 40 -8.79 1.80 4.96
N VAL A 41 -9.10 1.33 3.77
CA VAL A 41 -10.43 1.47 3.13
C VAL A 41 -11.19 0.19 3.44
N GLU A 42 -12.01 0.22 4.50
CA GLU A 42 -12.44 -0.97 5.24
C GLU A 42 -13.78 -1.56 4.77
N GLY A 43 -14.36 -1.05 3.71
CA GLY A 43 -15.61 -1.54 3.14
C GLY A 43 -16.18 -0.61 2.09
N PRO A 44 -17.38 -0.92 1.54
CA PRO A 44 -18.01 -0.15 0.47
C PRO A 44 -18.17 1.34 0.78
N ALA A 45 -18.70 1.68 1.96
CA ALA A 45 -18.90 3.08 2.36
C ALA A 45 -17.58 3.87 2.46
N CYS A 46 -16.49 3.20 2.89
CA CYS A 46 -15.16 3.82 2.92
C CYS A 46 -14.62 4.05 1.50
N LEU A 47 -14.83 3.09 0.60
CA LEU A 47 -14.42 3.22 -0.80
C LEU A 47 -15.18 4.35 -1.49
N GLU A 48 -16.51 4.40 -1.36
CA GLU A 48 -17.31 5.50 -1.88
C GLU A 48 -16.81 6.86 -1.37
N ALA A 49 -16.55 6.98 -0.07
CA ALA A 49 -16.02 8.20 0.52
C ALA A 49 -14.63 8.60 -0.05
N VAL A 50 -13.76 7.63 -0.33
CA VAL A 50 -12.47 7.90 -1.01
C VAL A 50 -12.71 8.42 -2.43
N LEU A 51 -13.59 7.77 -3.19
CA LEU A 51 -13.85 8.14 -4.59
C LEU A 51 -14.48 9.53 -4.69
N GLU A 52 -15.50 9.83 -3.87
CA GLU A 52 -16.11 11.15 -3.80
C GLU A 52 -15.11 12.25 -3.43
N GLU A 53 -14.29 12.00 -2.40
CA GLU A 53 -13.32 12.98 -1.91
C GLU A 53 -12.17 13.15 -2.91
N SER A 54 -11.78 12.09 -3.63
CA SER A 54 -10.80 12.13 -4.72
C SER A 54 -11.26 13.04 -5.85
N ALA A 55 -12.51 12.88 -6.28
CA ALA A 55 -13.12 13.74 -7.30
C ALA A 55 -13.22 15.21 -6.81
N ARG A 56 -13.64 15.41 -5.56
CA ARG A 56 -13.80 16.75 -4.97
C ARG A 56 -12.46 17.50 -4.86
N LEU A 57 -11.38 16.81 -4.55
CA LEU A 57 -10.05 17.39 -4.30
C LEU A 57 -9.11 17.30 -5.51
N ASP A 58 -9.57 16.72 -6.63
CA ASP A 58 -8.75 16.50 -7.82
C ASP A 58 -7.47 15.70 -7.47
N VAL A 59 -7.66 14.52 -6.89
CA VAL A 59 -6.59 13.58 -6.52
C VAL A 59 -6.80 12.27 -7.25
N ALA A 60 -5.89 11.89 -8.14
CA ALA A 60 -5.92 10.59 -8.77
C ALA A 60 -5.46 9.51 -7.76
N VAL A 61 -6.40 8.74 -7.20
CA VAL A 61 -6.12 7.59 -6.35
C VAL A 61 -6.04 6.34 -7.22
N HIS A 62 -4.89 5.68 -7.26
CA HIS A 62 -4.64 4.53 -8.14
C HIS A 62 -4.93 3.20 -7.45
N ARG A 63 -4.72 3.14 -6.13
CA ARG A 63 -4.95 1.94 -5.33
C ARG A 63 -5.53 2.30 -3.97
N VAL A 64 -6.44 1.45 -3.51
CA VAL A 64 -6.87 1.42 -2.11
C VAL A 64 -6.50 0.08 -1.49
N SER A 65 -6.25 0.06 -0.18
CA SER A 65 -5.98 -1.19 0.52
C SER A 65 -6.76 -1.28 1.84
N GLN A 66 -7.25 -2.48 2.13
CA GLN A 66 -8.02 -2.83 3.32
C GLN A 66 -7.10 -3.53 4.33
N GLY A 67 -7.37 -3.42 5.62
CA GLY A 67 -6.55 -3.99 6.68
C GLY A 67 -7.25 -4.99 7.60
N SER A 68 -8.58 -5.03 7.60
CA SER A 68 -9.35 -5.92 8.50
C SER A 68 -9.38 -7.38 8.06
N GLY A 69 -9.34 -7.64 6.77
CA GLY A 69 -9.32 -9.00 6.20
C GLY A 69 -10.50 -9.26 5.27
N VAL A 70 -10.29 -10.06 4.22
CA VAL A 70 -11.32 -10.49 3.27
C VAL A 70 -12.48 -11.19 4.00
N PHE A 71 -12.17 -12.02 5.01
CA PHE A 71 -13.16 -12.79 5.76
C PHE A 71 -14.15 -11.93 6.58
N LEU A 72 -13.88 -10.63 6.75
CA LEU A 72 -14.79 -9.68 7.41
C LEU A 72 -15.67 -8.88 6.45
N GLN A 73 -15.66 -9.23 5.16
CA GLN A 73 -16.56 -8.67 4.16
C GLN A 73 -17.58 -9.74 3.74
N THR A 74 -18.82 -9.34 3.58
CA THR A 74 -19.84 -10.19 2.95
C THR A 74 -19.60 -10.28 1.43
N ASP A 75 -20.26 -11.24 0.76
CA ASP A 75 -20.15 -11.36 -0.69
C ASP A 75 -20.71 -10.12 -1.41
N ASP A 76 -21.83 -9.56 -0.92
CA ASP A 76 -22.42 -8.33 -1.45
C ASP A 76 -21.48 -7.12 -1.29
N GLU A 77 -20.74 -7.04 -0.18
CA GLU A 77 -19.73 -5.97 0.02
C GLU A 77 -18.55 -6.14 -0.94
N LEU A 78 -18.06 -7.35 -1.15
CA LEU A 78 -17.00 -7.64 -2.13
C LEU A 78 -17.45 -7.28 -3.56
N ASP A 79 -18.65 -7.67 -3.95
CA ASP A 79 -19.22 -7.33 -5.27
C ASP A 79 -19.39 -5.82 -5.44
N SER A 80 -19.86 -5.14 -4.40
CA SER A 80 -20.02 -3.69 -4.41
C SER A 80 -18.69 -2.96 -4.57
N MET A 81 -17.67 -3.35 -3.78
CA MET A 81 -16.34 -2.77 -3.88
C MET A 81 -15.71 -3.04 -5.25
N ALA A 82 -15.82 -4.27 -5.76
CA ALA A 82 -15.26 -4.62 -7.06
C ALA A 82 -15.89 -3.80 -8.20
N ARG A 83 -17.22 -3.63 -8.19
CA ARG A 83 -17.93 -2.81 -9.19
C ARG A 83 -17.51 -1.34 -9.13
N MET A 84 -17.57 -0.72 -7.96
CA MET A 84 -17.18 0.69 -7.78
C MET A 84 -15.76 0.95 -8.27
N ALA A 85 -14.82 0.06 -7.93
CA ALA A 85 -13.43 0.23 -8.32
C ALA A 85 -13.18 -0.02 -9.80
N ALA A 86 -13.87 -1.01 -10.41
CA ALA A 86 -13.79 -1.27 -11.84
C ALA A 86 -14.32 -0.09 -12.67
N GLU A 87 -15.41 0.54 -12.25
CA GLU A 87 -16.01 1.70 -12.92
C GLU A 87 -15.06 2.90 -13.00
N VAL A 88 -14.22 3.10 -11.99
CA VAL A 88 -13.28 4.22 -11.91
C VAL A 88 -11.82 3.81 -12.15
N LEU A 89 -11.58 2.55 -12.53
CA LEU A 89 -10.27 2.00 -12.86
C LEU A 89 -9.25 2.05 -11.70
N VAL A 90 -9.69 1.84 -10.49
CA VAL A 90 -8.87 1.82 -9.27
C VAL A 90 -8.58 0.38 -8.84
N GLU A 91 -7.34 0.10 -8.42
CA GLU A 91 -6.96 -1.18 -7.83
C GLU A 91 -7.48 -1.27 -6.38
N ILE A 92 -8.06 -2.41 -6.02
CA ILE A 92 -8.37 -2.77 -4.63
C ILE A 92 -7.48 -3.91 -4.19
N SER A 93 -6.72 -3.70 -3.10
CA SER A 93 -5.91 -4.73 -2.46
C SER A 93 -6.54 -5.13 -1.11
N LEU A 94 -7.10 -6.32 -1.02
CA LEU A 94 -7.74 -6.84 0.17
C LEU A 94 -6.78 -7.70 0.99
N PHE A 95 -6.82 -7.57 2.32
CA PHE A 95 -5.89 -8.28 3.19
C PHE A 95 -6.32 -9.74 3.39
N ALA A 96 -5.52 -10.68 2.88
CA ALA A 96 -5.59 -12.09 3.27
C ALA A 96 -4.98 -12.24 4.68
N ARG A 97 -5.72 -11.78 5.70
CA ARG A 97 -5.23 -11.66 7.07
C ARG A 97 -5.51 -12.91 7.88
N PRO A 98 -4.50 -13.51 8.54
CA PRO A 98 -4.74 -14.61 9.46
C PRO A 98 -5.58 -14.16 10.66
N ASN A 99 -6.47 -15.02 11.14
CA ASN A 99 -7.27 -14.77 12.33
C ASN A 99 -6.45 -14.69 13.63
N ALA A 100 -5.19 -15.14 13.59
CA ALA A 100 -4.32 -15.22 14.77
C ALA A 100 -4.18 -13.90 15.55
N ALA A 101 -4.37 -12.76 14.89
CA ALA A 101 -4.33 -11.46 15.57
C ALA A 101 -5.51 -11.26 16.53
N TRP A 102 -6.64 -11.92 16.29
CA TRP A 102 -7.91 -11.68 16.97
C TRP A 102 -8.49 -12.92 17.62
N ASP A 103 -7.83 -14.05 17.50
CA ASP A 103 -8.21 -15.31 18.11
C ASP A 103 -7.58 -15.51 19.51
N THR A 104 -7.58 -16.74 20.01
CA THR A 104 -7.13 -17.13 21.34
C THR A 104 -5.61 -17.17 21.51
N SER A 105 -4.82 -16.74 20.53
CA SER A 105 -3.38 -16.77 20.62
C SER A 105 -2.84 -15.85 21.73
N ALA A 106 -2.27 -16.43 22.76
CA ALA A 106 -1.66 -15.71 23.87
C ALA A 106 -0.51 -14.79 23.42
N MET A 107 0.25 -15.22 22.40
CA MET A 107 1.34 -14.41 21.83
C MET A 107 0.83 -13.13 21.14
N ALA A 108 -0.30 -13.18 20.45
CA ALA A 108 -0.88 -12.01 19.80
C ALA A 108 -1.30 -10.92 20.82
N ARG A 109 -1.59 -11.32 22.05
CA ARG A 109 -1.98 -10.42 23.16
C ARG A 109 -0.80 -9.92 24.00
N SER A 110 0.40 -10.45 23.79
CA SER A 110 1.60 -9.98 24.49
C SER A 110 2.08 -8.63 23.89
N PRO A 111 2.84 -7.83 24.64
CA PRO A 111 3.44 -6.60 24.09
C PRO A 111 4.31 -6.83 22.84
N ALA A 112 4.94 -8.02 22.73
CA ALA A 112 5.71 -8.42 21.57
C ALA A 112 4.84 -9.01 20.44
N GLY A 113 3.59 -9.34 20.71
CA GLY A 113 2.72 -10.10 19.83
C GLY A 113 2.22 -9.33 18.62
N GLY A 114 2.22 -8.00 18.66
CA GLY A 114 1.82 -7.17 17.53
C GLY A 114 2.63 -7.44 16.26
N ALA A 115 3.93 -7.72 16.40
CA ALA A 115 4.79 -8.09 15.30
C ALA A 115 4.50 -9.48 14.72
N MET A 116 3.91 -10.38 15.52
CA MET A 116 3.59 -11.76 15.11
C MET A 116 2.12 -11.94 14.71
N ALA A 117 1.29 -10.96 14.98
CA ALA A 117 -0.16 -11.02 14.74
C ALA A 117 -0.54 -11.34 13.29
N PRO A 118 0.17 -10.85 12.26
CA PRO A 118 -0.13 -11.13 10.86
C PRO A 118 0.38 -12.49 10.37
N THR A 119 1.11 -13.25 11.19
CA THR A 119 1.69 -14.55 10.81
C THR A 119 0.65 -15.66 10.96
N SER A 120 0.48 -16.48 9.94
CA SER A 120 -0.38 -17.69 9.98
C SER A 120 0.18 -18.71 10.97
N ARG A 121 -0.68 -19.24 11.83
CA ARG A 121 -0.32 -20.23 12.83
C ARG A 121 -0.84 -21.59 12.44
N GLY A 122 0.06 -22.49 12.12
CA GLY A 122 -0.29 -23.80 11.62
C GLY A 122 -0.82 -23.79 10.19
N GLN A 123 -1.01 -24.97 9.64
CA GLN A 123 -1.40 -25.14 8.24
C GLN A 123 -2.85 -24.68 7.96
N GLU A 124 -3.75 -24.85 8.93
CA GLU A 124 -5.16 -24.46 8.75
C GLU A 124 -5.32 -22.95 8.48
N GLN A 125 -4.54 -22.10 9.13
CA GLN A 125 -4.60 -20.66 8.86
C GLN A 125 -4.01 -20.27 7.49
N VAL A 126 -3.06 -21.05 6.96
CA VAL A 126 -2.60 -20.87 5.58
C VAL A 126 -3.71 -21.28 4.61
N VAL A 127 -4.39 -22.39 4.86
CA VAL A 127 -5.55 -22.84 4.06
C VAL A 127 -6.65 -21.76 4.08
N GLN A 128 -7.03 -21.26 5.26
CA GLN A 128 -8.04 -20.20 5.39
C GLN A 128 -7.64 -18.93 4.63
N GLY A 129 -6.37 -18.51 4.71
CA GLY A 129 -5.87 -17.35 3.97
C GLY A 129 -5.91 -17.54 2.44
N ILE A 130 -5.65 -18.75 1.95
CA ILE A 130 -5.78 -19.07 0.53
C ILE A 130 -7.26 -19.11 0.10
N GLU A 131 -8.16 -19.65 0.93
CA GLU A 131 -9.60 -19.61 0.62
C GLU A 131 -10.12 -18.16 0.57
N ASP A 132 -9.64 -17.26 1.42
CA ASP A 132 -9.92 -15.82 1.33
C ASP A 132 -9.40 -15.21 0.00
N VAL A 133 -8.20 -15.60 -0.45
CA VAL A 133 -7.66 -15.18 -1.75
C VAL A 133 -8.54 -15.66 -2.89
N LYS A 134 -8.94 -16.93 -2.90
CA LYS A 134 -9.83 -17.50 -3.93
C LYS A 134 -11.19 -16.80 -3.93
N ARG A 135 -11.75 -16.55 -2.74
CA ARG A 135 -13.00 -15.82 -2.60
C ARG A 135 -12.90 -14.41 -3.18
N ALA A 136 -11.86 -13.65 -2.83
CA ALA A 136 -11.60 -12.33 -3.43
C ALA A 136 -11.51 -12.40 -4.96
N ALA A 137 -10.78 -13.39 -5.49
CA ALA A 137 -10.64 -13.60 -6.93
C ALA A 137 -11.98 -13.94 -7.62
N ALA A 138 -12.85 -14.71 -6.96
CA ALA A 138 -14.18 -15.06 -7.46
C ALA A 138 -15.09 -13.82 -7.60
N HIS A 139 -14.95 -12.84 -6.69
CA HIS A 139 -15.62 -11.53 -6.75
C HIS A 139 -14.90 -10.50 -7.66
N GLY A 140 -13.97 -10.94 -8.47
CA GLY A 140 -13.29 -10.08 -9.46
C GLY A 140 -12.09 -9.30 -8.92
N ILE A 141 -11.76 -9.38 -7.65
CA ILE A 141 -10.57 -8.71 -7.07
C ILE A 141 -9.30 -9.35 -7.65
N ARG A 142 -8.31 -8.51 -7.98
CA ARG A 142 -7.04 -8.93 -8.59
C ARG A 142 -5.80 -8.55 -7.77
N SER A 143 -5.97 -8.00 -6.56
CA SER A 143 -4.86 -7.70 -5.66
C SER A 143 -5.20 -8.12 -4.24
N VAL A 144 -4.24 -8.78 -3.57
CA VAL A 144 -4.33 -9.16 -2.16
C VAL A 144 -3.12 -8.68 -1.39
N LEU A 145 -3.35 -8.19 -0.18
CA LEU A 145 -2.31 -7.83 0.78
C LEU A 145 -1.92 -9.08 1.59
N ILE A 146 -0.63 -9.41 1.61
CA ILE A 146 -0.10 -10.59 2.30
C ILE A 146 0.95 -10.17 3.32
N ALA A 147 0.84 -10.69 4.54
CA ALA A 147 1.77 -10.43 5.64
C ALA A 147 2.40 -11.71 6.21
N ASP A 148 2.18 -12.84 5.58
CA ASP A 148 2.73 -14.15 6.00
C ASP A 148 3.56 -14.77 4.90
N LEU A 149 4.78 -15.22 5.25
CA LEU A 149 5.73 -15.80 4.30
C LEU A 149 5.23 -17.13 3.71
N GLY A 150 4.60 -17.96 4.55
CA GLY A 150 4.04 -19.24 4.12
C GLY A 150 2.88 -19.05 3.16
N LEU A 151 1.99 -18.11 3.48
CA LEU A 151 0.88 -17.74 2.60
C LEU A 151 1.37 -17.19 1.25
N LEU A 152 2.40 -16.33 1.24
CA LEU A 152 3.00 -15.82 0.01
C LEU A 152 3.58 -16.95 -0.85
N SER A 153 4.30 -17.88 -0.23
CA SER A 153 4.89 -19.04 -0.92
C SER A 153 3.81 -19.90 -1.59
N VAL A 154 2.71 -20.20 -0.87
CA VAL A 154 1.59 -20.98 -1.41
C VAL A 154 0.84 -20.20 -2.49
N PHE A 155 0.61 -18.90 -2.29
CA PHE A 155 0.01 -18.03 -3.30
C PHE A 155 0.81 -18.05 -4.62
N GLY A 156 2.13 -17.88 -4.54
CA GLY A 156 3.02 -17.91 -5.72
C GLY A 156 2.97 -19.26 -6.45
N ALA A 157 3.00 -20.36 -5.70
CA ALA A 157 2.90 -21.71 -6.27
C ALA A 157 1.55 -21.96 -6.94
N MET A 158 0.43 -21.55 -6.31
CA MET A 158 -0.92 -21.73 -6.88
C MET A 158 -1.15 -20.85 -8.12
N ARG A 159 -0.68 -19.60 -8.11
CA ARG A 159 -0.72 -18.74 -9.29
C ARG A 159 0.10 -19.35 -10.44
N GLY A 160 1.28 -19.86 -10.15
CA GLY A 160 2.14 -20.55 -11.13
C GLY A 160 1.53 -21.85 -11.67
N ALA A 161 0.70 -22.55 -10.89
CA ALA A 161 -0.03 -23.74 -11.29
C ALA A 161 -1.36 -23.44 -12.03
N GLY A 162 -1.78 -22.18 -12.12
CA GLY A 162 -3.06 -21.79 -12.73
C GLY A 162 -4.29 -21.99 -11.82
N GLU A 163 -4.08 -22.27 -10.53
CA GLU A 163 -5.15 -22.41 -9.52
C GLU A 163 -5.67 -21.04 -9.02
N LEU A 164 -4.96 -19.98 -9.33
CA LEU A 164 -5.36 -18.59 -9.15
C LEU A 164 -5.21 -17.85 -10.49
N PRO A 165 -5.99 -16.78 -10.74
CA PRO A 165 -5.82 -15.96 -11.94
C PRO A 165 -4.37 -15.49 -12.09
N ASN A 166 -3.81 -15.58 -13.30
CA ASN A 166 -2.42 -15.21 -13.56
C ASN A 166 -2.13 -13.72 -13.32
N ASP A 167 -3.16 -12.88 -13.41
CA ASP A 167 -3.13 -11.45 -13.18
C ASP A 167 -3.30 -11.05 -11.70
N MET A 168 -3.51 -12.04 -10.79
CA MET A 168 -3.54 -11.77 -9.35
C MET A 168 -2.20 -11.21 -8.87
N GLN A 169 -2.25 -10.12 -8.12
CA GLN A 169 -1.09 -9.49 -7.53
C GLN A 169 -1.01 -9.75 -6.02
N ALA A 170 0.20 -10.06 -5.55
CA ALA A 170 0.53 -10.13 -4.14
C ALA A 170 1.23 -8.84 -3.71
N LYS A 171 0.50 -7.97 -3.03
CA LYS A 171 1.05 -6.81 -2.33
C LYS A 171 1.60 -7.26 -0.96
N ILE A 172 2.85 -6.98 -0.67
CA ILE A 172 3.42 -7.32 0.64
C ILE A 172 3.09 -6.25 1.66
N SER A 173 2.58 -6.67 2.80
CA SER A 173 2.27 -5.78 3.93
C SER A 173 3.53 -5.25 4.59
N VAL A 174 3.47 -4.03 5.14
CA VAL A 174 4.50 -3.48 6.03
C VAL A 174 4.77 -4.39 7.24
N MET A 175 3.83 -5.26 7.59
CA MET A 175 3.95 -6.24 8.69
C MET A 175 4.77 -7.49 8.31
N LEU A 176 5.12 -7.68 7.03
CA LEU A 176 6.11 -8.66 6.55
C LEU A 176 7.32 -7.88 6.02
N PRO A 177 8.27 -7.48 6.88
CA PRO A 177 9.19 -6.40 6.59
C PRO A 177 10.23 -6.73 5.53
N ALA A 178 10.12 -6.10 4.35
CA ALA A 178 11.18 -6.02 3.36
C ALA A 178 12.23 -4.98 3.79
N ALA A 179 12.91 -5.22 4.93
CA ALA A 179 13.73 -4.22 5.61
C ALA A 179 15.16 -4.06 5.04
N ASN A 180 15.54 -4.90 4.08
CA ASN A 180 16.86 -4.87 3.44
C ASN A 180 16.80 -5.50 2.04
N PRO A 181 17.82 -5.28 1.20
CA PRO A 181 17.86 -5.80 -0.17
C PRO A 181 17.67 -7.32 -0.29
N ALA A 182 18.26 -8.11 0.62
CA ALA A 182 18.18 -9.57 0.56
C ALA A 182 16.75 -10.06 0.88
N ALA A 183 16.13 -9.51 1.92
CA ALA A 183 14.73 -9.83 2.27
C ALA A 183 13.77 -9.44 1.13
N ALA A 184 13.95 -8.26 0.55
CA ALA A 184 13.16 -7.81 -0.59
C ALA A 184 13.25 -8.78 -1.78
N ARG A 185 14.45 -9.24 -2.11
CA ARG A 185 14.69 -10.22 -3.20
C ARG A 185 13.97 -11.54 -2.95
N VAL A 186 14.08 -12.10 -1.74
CA VAL A 186 13.38 -13.34 -1.36
C VAL A 186 11.87 -13.22 -1.52
N LEU A 187 11.28 -12.08 -1.09
CA LEU A 187 9.84 -11.86 -1.25
C LEU A 187 9.41 -11.78 -2.72
N VAL A 188 10.23 -11.16 -3.58
CA VAL A 188 9.98 -11.11 -5.03
C VAL A 188 10.09 -12.51 -5.66
N GLU A 189 11.10 -13.30 -5.29
CA GLU A 189 11.26 -14.68 -5.75
C GLU A 189 10.07 -15.58 -5.36
N LEU A 190 9.44 -15.32 -4.22
CA LEU A 190 8.23 -16.01 -3.79
C LEU A 190 6.93 -15.49 -4.47
N GLY A 191 7.04 -14.48 -5.32
CA GLY A 191 5.91 -14.02 -6.15
C GLY A 191 5.29 -12.70 -5.72
N ALA A 192 5.94 -11.92 -4.85
CA ALA A 192 5.51 -10.57 -4.52
C ALA A 192 5.45 -9.67 -5.76
N SER A 193 4.35 -8.93 -5.91
CA SER A 193 4.15 -7.97 -7.00
C SER A 193 4.52 -6.54 -6.61
N THR A 194 4.33 -6.16 -5.34
CA THR A 194 4.77 -4.87 -4.76
C THR A 194 5.21 -5.07 -3.32
N LEU A 195 6.13 -4.23 -2.83
CA LEU A 195 6.70 -4.32 -1.49
C LEU A 195 6.39 -3.07 -0.68
N ASN A 196 5.58 -3.19 0.38
CA ASN A 196 5.38 -2.11 1.33
C ASN A 196 6.52 -2.14 2.37
N LEU A 197 7.42 -1.17 2.26
CA LEU A 197 8.61 -1.13 3.10
C LEU A 197 8.31 -0.68 4.53
N PRO A 198 9.16 -1.05 5.51
CA PRO A 198 9.11 -0.47 6.85
C PRO A 198 9.11 1.06 6.80
N THR A 199 8.37 1.66 7.72
CA THR A 199 8.07 3.09 7.69
C THR A 199 9.24 3.97 8.14
N ASP A 200 10.22 3.40 8.87
CA ASP A 200 11.35 4.06 9.50
C ASP A 200 12.67 3.99 8.72
N LEU A 201 12.64 3.47 7.48
CA LEU A 201 13.84 3.39 6.65
C LEU A 201 14.30 4.78 6.20
N THR A 202 15.61 4.99 6.24
CA THR A 202 16.25 6.18 5.66
C THR A 202 16.21 6.13 4.12
N LEU A 203 16.36 7.28 3.48
CA LEU A 203 16.45 7.38 2.02
C LEU A 203 17.55 6.47 1.44
N ALA A 204 18.70 6.38 2.10
CA ALA A 204 19.82 5.52 1.67
C ALA A 204 19.46 4.01 1.74
N GLN A 205 18.74 3.59 2.79
CA GLN A 205 18.26 2.21 2.91
C GLN A 205 17.22 1.87 1.83
N ILE A 206 16.29 2.80 1.55
CA ILE A 206 15.30 2.66 0.49
C ILE A 206 15.98 2.56 -0.88
N ALA A 207 16.96 3.41 -1.17
CA ALA A 207 17.73 3.37 -2.42
C ALA A 207 18.48 2.03 -2.59
N ALA A 208 19.04 1.46 -1.51
CA ALA A 208 19.69 0.16 -1.55
C ALA A 208 18.69 -0.99 -1.84
N ILE A 209 17.48 -0.94 -1.28
CA ILE A 209 16.42 -1.90 -1.59
C ILE A 209 15.99 -1.73 -3.05
N ARG A 210 15.78 -0.50 -3.53
CA ARG A 210 15.44 -0.23 -4.94
C ARG A 210 16.46 -0.80 -5.91
N ALA A 211 17.75 -0.71 -5.59
CA ALA A 211 18.81 -1.27 -6.42
C ALA A 211 18.82 -2.81 -6.51
N ALA A 212 18.10 -3.49 -5.64
CA ALA A 212 18.08 -4.96 -5.56
C ALA A 212 16.84 -5.62 -6.19
N VAL A 213 15.76 -4.87 -6.43
CA VAL A 213 14.48 -5.39 -6.94
C VAL A 213 13.86 -4.42 -7.94
N ASP A 214 13.07 -4.92 -8.90
CA ASP A 214 12.46 -4.11 -9.95
C ASP A 214 10.95 -3.84 -9.71
N VAL A 215 10.31 -4.60 -8.81
CA VAL A 215 8.89 -4.42 -8.48
C VAL A 215 8.63 -3.07 -7.83
N PRO A 216 7.43 -2.49 -7.98
CA PRO A 216 7.09 -1.23 -7.30
C PRO A 216 7.27 -1.32 -5.78
N LEU A 217 7.72 -0.23 -5.18
CA LEU A 217 7.80 -0.06 -3.73
C LEU A 217 6.61 0.75 -3.23
N ASP A 218 6.08 0.40 -2.08
CA ASP A 218 5.01 1.14 -1.42
C ASP A 218 5.59 1.86 -0.19
N LEU A 219 5.49 3.17 -0.13
CA LEU A 219 6.12 3.99 0.91
C LEU A 219 5.08 4.87 1.61
N TYR A 220 4.93 4.68 2.93
CA TYR A 220 4.17 5.61 3.74
C TYR A 220 4.88 6.95 3.84
N VAL A 221 4.18 8.03 3.52
CA VAL A 221 4.63 9.42 3.75
C VAL A 221 3.93 10.04 4.96
N GLU A 222 2.84 9.46 5.40
CA GLU A 222 2.28 9.60 6.74
C GLU A 222 1.90 8.20 7.23
N ALA A 223 2.45 7.78 8.38
CA ALA A 223 2.26 6.45 8.93
C ALA A 223 1.38 6.49 10.18
N PRO A 224 0.43 5.55 10.35
CA PRO A 224 -0.32 5.37 11.59
C PRO A 224 0.59 5.13 12.80
N ASP A 225 0.12 5.52 14.00
CA ASP A 225 0.93 5.44 15.23
C ASP A 225 1.34 4.00 15.59
N ASN A 226 0.51 3.01 15.27
CA ASN A 226 0.79 1.58 15.53
C ASN A 226 1.88 0.97 14.62
N ILE A 227 2.33 1.68 13.58
CA ILE A 227 3.42 1.28 12.68
C ILE A 227 4.49 2.36 12.54
N GLY A 228 4.73 3.17 13.56
CA GLY A 228 5.82 4.12 13.62
C GLY A 228 5.43 5.59 13.82
N GLY A 229 4.24 5.99 13.38
CA GLY A 229 3.64 7.28 13.71
C GLY A 229 4.43 8.51 13.29
N PHE A 230 4.79 8.69 12.03
CA PHE A 230 5.48 9.90 11.57
C PHE A 230 4.85 10.54 10.33
N VAL A 231 5.29 11.75 10.00
CA VAL A 231 4.89 12.51 8.83
C VAL A 231 6.16 12.97 8.09
N ARG A 232 6.32 12.55 6.83
CA ARG A 232 7.47 12.89 5.97
C ARG A 232 7.05 13.44 4.60
N LEU A 233 5.98 14.22 4.56
CA LEU A 233 5.41 14.75 3.31
C LEU A 233 6.41 15.58 2.49
N HIS A 234 7.34 16.27 3.14
CA HIS A 234 8.40 17.04 2.46
C HIS A 234 9.45 16.16 1.78
N GLU A 235 9.53 14.86 2.10
CA GLU A 235 10.44 13.91 1.45
C GLU A 235 9.85 13.27 0.19
N ILE A 236 8.58 13.53 -0.15
CA ILE A 236 7.92 12.96 -1.35
C ILE A 236 8.79 13.12 -2.61
N PRO A 237 9.38 14.30 -2.92
CA PRO A 237 10.22 14.45 -4.12
C PRO A 237 11.40 13.48 -4.13
N GLU A 238 12.13 13.35 -3.01
CA GLU A 238 13.29 12.47 -2.90
C GLU A 238 12.87 10.99 -2.92
N LEU A 239 11.78 10.63 -2.24
CA LEU A 239 11.23 9.27 -2.26
C LEU A 239 10.87 8.84 -3.67
N ILE A 240 10.21 9.69 -4.46
CA ILE A 240 9.90 9.37 -5.86
C ILE A 240 11.18 9.25 -6.68
N ARG A 241 12.13 10.18 -6.52
CA ARG A 241 13.38 10.20 -7.26
C ARG A 241 14.19 8.91 -7.09
N ILE A 242 14.36 8.45 -5.84
CA ILE A 242 15.23 7.29 -5.53
C ILE A 242 14.51 5.94 -5.61
N ALA A 243 13.18 5.91 -5.45
CA ALA A 243 12.43 4.66 -5.27
C ALA A 243 11.48 4.32 -6.43
N ALA A 244 11.37 5.15 -7.47
CA ALA A 244 10.48 4.85 -8.61
C ALA A 244 10.74 3.45 -9.21
N PRO A 245 9.70 2.72 -9.66
CA PRO A 245 8.29 3.02 -9.54
C PRO A 245 7.81 2.86 -8.10
N VAL A 246 7.04 3.83 -7.62
CA VAL A 246 6.64 3.88 -6.20
C VAL A 246 5.18 4.25 -6.02
N TYR A 247 4.50 3.58 -5.07
CA TYR A 247 3.23 4.03 -4.52
C TYR A 247 3.51 4.94 -3.32
N VAL A 248 3.08 6.19 -3.42
CA VAL A 248 3.11 7.16 -2.32
C VAL A 248 1.85 6.95 -1.48
N LYS A 249 2.02 6.52 -0.23
CA LYS A 249 0.95 6.00 0.60
C LYS A 249 0.62 6.94 1.75
N PHE A 250 -0.66 7.34 1.86
CA PHE A 250 -1.15 8.31 2.84
C PHE A 250 -1.97 7.62 3.93
N GLY A 251 -1.31 7.29 5.04
CA GLY A 251 -1.98 6.94 6.28
C GLY A 251 -2.37 8.18 7.10
N LEU A 252 -2.70 7.99 8.37
CA LEU A 252 -2.97 9.08 9.31
C LEU A 252 -2.25 8.83 10.63
N ARG A 253 -1.53 9.85 11.10
CA ARG A 253 -1.10 9.94 12.49
C ARG A 253 -2.24 10.38 13.40
N ASN A 254 -2.12 10.05 14.66
CA ASN A 254 -3.08 10.46 15.70
C ASN A 254 -4.53 10.10 15.32
N ALA A 255 -4.69 8.91 14.74
CA ALA A 255 -5.96 8.32 14.42
C ALA A 255 -6.22 7.09 15.31
N PRO A 256 -7.47 6.78 15.66
CA PRO A 256 -7.78 5.55 16.37
C PRO A 256 -7.36 4.32 15.56
N ASP A 257 -6.94 3.26 16.24
CA ASP A 257 -6.80 1.95 15.61
C ASP A 257 -8.21 1.43 15.25
N VAL A 258 -8.41 1.15 13.96
CA VAL A 258 -9.71 0.74 13.43
C VAL A 258 -9.80 -0.75 13.12
N TYR A 259 -8.75 -1.51 13.45
CA TYR A 259 -8.72 -2.93 13.09
C TYR A 259 -9.11 -3.85 14.26
N PRO A 260 -10.04 -4.79 14.03
CA PRO A 260 -10.82 -5.00 12.82
C PRO A 260 -12.00 -4.00 12.71
N ALA A 261 -12.19 -3.45 11.54
CA ALA A 261 -13.32 -2.56 11.23
C ALA A 261 -14.58 -3.38 10.91
N GLY A 262 -15.72 -2.70 11.04
CA GLY A 262 -17.04 -3.20 10.68
C GLY A 262 -18.05 -2.05 10.78
N THR A 263 -19.32 -2.34 10.53
CA THR A 263 -20.41 -1.34 10.54
C THR A 263 -20.54 -0.57 11.84
N HIS A 264 -20.11 -1.16 12.97
CA HIS A 264 -20.17 -0.53 14.30
C HIS A 264 -19.25 0.71 14.45
N ILE A 265 -18.24 0.86 13.59
CA ILE A 265 -17.36 2.05 13.56
C ILE A 265 -17.31 2.72 12.18
N GLU A 266 -18.26 2.41 11.29
CA GLU A 266 -18.28 2.88 9.90
C GLU A 266 -18.16 4.39 9.77
N ALA A 267 -18.91 5.16 10.57
CA ALA A 267 -18.83 6.61 10.53
C ALA A 267 -17.41 7.14 10.79
N THR A 268 -16.66 6.49 11.66
CA THR A 268 -15.26 6.84 11.95
C THR A 268 -14.36 6.48 10.77
N THR A 269 -14.47 5.28 10.23
CA THR A 269 -13.63 4.82 9.12
C THR A 269 -13.87 5.61 7.84
N VAL A 270 -15.12 6.01 7.57
CA VAL A 270 -15.49 6.92 6.47
C VAL A 270 -14.84 8.30 6.65
N ALA A 271 -14.92 8.90 7.84
CA ALA A 271 -14.28 10.19 8.10
C ALA A 271 -12.75 10.14 7.93
N LEU A 272 -12.12 9.08 8.43
CA LEU A 272 -10.68 8.85 8.26
C LEU A 272 -10.29 8.62 6.79
N SER A 273 -11.14 7.96 6.01
CA SER A 273 -10.92 7.74 4.57
C SER A 273 -10.88 9.06 3.80
N ARG A 274 -11.83 9.97 4.05
CA ARG A 274 -11.83 11.32 3.47
C ARG A 274 -10.58 12.11 3.85
N GLU A 275 -10.17 12.08 5.12
CA GLU A 275 -8.98 12.80 5.58
C GLU A 275 -7.70 12.25 4.92
N ARG A 276 -7.58 10.95 4.67
CA ARG A 276 -6.44 10.38 3.93
C ARG A 276 -6.32 10.93 2.52
N VAL A 277 -7.43 11.09 1.81
CA VAL A 277 -7.45 11.74 0.49
C VAL A 277 -7.02 13.21 0.60
N ARG A 278 -7.50 13.92 1.62
CA ARG A 278 -7.04 15.29 1.89
C ARG A 278 -5.53 15.36 2.17
N ARG A 279 -4.95 14.38 2.88
CA ARG A 279 -3.48 14.28 3.05
C ARG A 279 -2.77 14.06 1.73
N ALA A 280 -3.34 13.26 0.83
CA ALA A 280 -2.79 13.09 -0.51
C ALA A 280 -2.78 14.41 -1.28
N ARG A 281 -3.85 15.20 -1.23
CA ARG A 281 -3.88 16.54 -1.82
C ARG A 281 -2.79 17.45 -1.26
N LEU A 282 -2.60 17.49 0.07
CA LEU A 282 -1.51 18.24 0.70
C LEU A 282 -0.13 17.78 0.23
N GLY A 283 0.08 16.46 0.10
CA GLY A 283 1.32 15.89 -0.42
C GLY A 283 1.62 16.32 -1.85
N LEU A 284 0.60 16.33 -2.73
CA LEU A 284 0.73 16.80 -4.12
C LEU A 284 1.05 18.30 -4.19
N GLU A 285 0.43 19.13 -3.35
CA GLU A 285 0.76 20.55 -3.28
C GLU A 285 2.18 20.82 -2.78
N LEU A 286 2.68 20.01 -1.84
CA LEU A 286 4.08 20.07 -1.40
C LEU A 286 5.05 19.62 -2.50
N LEU A 287 4.70 18.56 -3.24
CA LEU A 287 5.48 18.10 -4.40
C LEU A 287 5.57 19.19 -5.45
N ALA A 288 4.46 19.80 -5.84
CA ALA A 288 4.44 20.91 -6.82
C ALA A 288 5.32 22.09 -6.37
N ARG A 289 5.27 22.46 -5.08
CA ARG A 289 6.11 23.54 -4.52
C ARG A 289 7.60 23.21 -4.45
N SER A 290 7.96 21.91 -4.52
CA SER A 290 9.38 21.51 -4.51
C SER A 290 10.14 21.89 -5.78
N GLY A 291 9.43 22.04 -6.90
CA GLY A 291 10.01 22.24 -8.23
C GLY A 291 10.49 20.94 -8.89
N TYR A 292 10.24 19.77 -8.27
CA TYR A 292 10.45 18.47 -8.90
C TYR A 292 9.14 18.03 -9.56
N GLU A 293 9.18 17.66 -10.82
CA GLU A 293 8.03 17.33 -11.66
C GLU A 293 8.06 15.88 -12.13
N PRO A 294 7.84 14.90 -11.23
CA PRO A 294 7.79 13.50 -11.64
C PRO A 294 6.48 13.18 -12.35
N THR A 295 6.52 12.19 -13.24
CA THR A 295 5.34 11.71 -13.95
C THR A 295 4.51 10.79 -13.07
N MET A 296 3.21 11.10 -12.90
CA MET A 296 2.21 10.26 -12.25
C MET A 296 1.49 9.39 -13.30
N SER A 297 1.14 8.14 -12.93
CA SER A 297 0.29 7.28 -13.79
C SER A 297 -1.09 7.90 -14.02
N GLU A 298 -1.72 7.58 -15.14
CA GLU A 298 -3.15 7.79 -15.33
C GLU A 298 -3.96 6.70 -14.61
N LEU A 299 -5.25 6.97 -14.33
CA LEU A 299 -6.16 5.95 -13.82
C LEU A 299 -6.32 4.82 -14.86
N GLY A 300 -6.40 3.56 -14.42
CA GLY A 300 -6.46 2.42 -15.30
C GLY A 300 -5.14 2.08 -16.03
N ALA A 301 -4.04 2.72 -15.67
CA ALA A 301 -2.74 2.48 -16.28
C ALA A 301 -2.32 1.00 -16.21
N PRO A 302 -1.57 0.50 -17.20
CA PRO A 302 -1.06 -0.87 -17.20
C PRO A 302 -0.34 -1.23 -15.89
N GLY A 303 -0.57 -2.46 -15.42
CA GLY A 303 0.01 -2.97 -14.16
C GLY A 303 -0.76 -2.58 -12.90
N LEU A 304 -1.91 -1.90 -13.00
CA LEU A 304 -2.90 -1.81 -11.93
C LEU A 304 -3.75 -3.08 -11.93
N ALA A 305 -3.95 -3.67 -10.76
CA ALA A 305 -4.83 -4.81 -10.57
C ALA A 305 -6.29 -4.35 -10.36
N VAL A 306 -6.82 -3.65 -11.35
CA VAL A 306 -8.23 -3.24 -11.39
C VAL A 306 -9.12 -4.48 -11.36
N PRO A 307 -10.22 -4.51 -10.59
CA PRO A 307 -11.11 -5.66 -10.55
C PRO A 307 -11.66 -6.05 -11.93
N VAL A 308 -11.73 -7.36 -12.20
CA VAL A 308 -12.26 -7.94 -13.43
C VAL A 308 -13.62 -8.55 -13.13
N LEU A 309 -14.67 -7.86 -13.53
CA LEU A 309 -16.05 -8.34 -13.29
C LEU A 309 -16.36 -9.49 -14.24
N ALA A 310 -17.13 -10.49 -13.76
CA ALA A 310 -17.68 -11.52 -14.62
C ALA A 310 -18.56 -10.87 -15.69
N ALA A 311 -18.48 -11.36 -16.93
CA ALA A 311 -19.41 -10.94 -17.96
C ALA A 311 -20.85 -11.30 -17.52
N ALA A 312 -21.75 -10.32 -17.52
CA ALA A 312 -23.15 -10.48 -17.17
C ALA A 312 -23.88 -11.40 -18.15
#